data_e4eaa423dc1b9342f1f5672b5d394072
#
_entry.id   e4eaa423dc1b9342f1f5672b5d394072
#
_cell.length_a   1.000
_cell.length_b   1.000
_cell.length_c   1.000
_cell.angle_alpha   90.00
_cell.angle_beta   90.00
_cell.angle_gamma   90.00
#
_symmetry.space_group_name_H-M   'P 1'
#
loop_
_entity.id
_entity.type
_entity.pdbx_description
1 polymer ?
#
loop_
_entity_poly.entity_id
_entity_poly.type
_entity_poly.pdbx_seq_one_letter_code
_entity_poly.pdbx_strand_id
1 'polypeptide(L)'
;AYHKGGYGSYSRKLIRFCRGNGVMEKKVLAGASREKQKYFFEPAFNEIPQAVKDEIRNICILMAERLGCTFLMSFEETGDLVFEIIKNEGDFDFDDIGAELEIKSLKSEKKELIKALKLWYVINMTDEGIKIREELLREKNN
;
A
#
# COMPACT_ATOMS: atom_id res chain seq x y z
N ALA A 1 -0.52 -5.38 21.05
CA ALA A 1 -0.96 -4.27 20.22
C ALA A 1 0.16 -3.82 19.28
N TYR A 2 -0.23 -3.44 18.06
CA TYR A 2 0.73 -2.96 17.09
C TYR A 2 1.17 -1.54 17.43
N HIS A 3 2.46 -1.33 17.48
CA HIS A 3 3.04 -0.01 17.69
C HIS A 3 3.28 0.68 16.36
N LYS A 4 3.10 2.00 16.33
CA LYS A 4 3.43 2.78 15.16
C LYS A 4 4.95 2.71 14.98
N GLY A 5 5.37 2.03 13.92
CA GLY A 5 6.78 1.92 13.59
C GLY A 5 7.26 3.19 12.91
N GLY A 6 8.50 3.55 13.20
CA GLY A 6 9.16 4.56 12.39
C GLY A 6 9.49 4.01 11.02
N TYR A 7 10.06 4.85 10.24
CA TYR A 7 10.43 4.65 8.86
C TYR A 7 11.43 3.51 8.60
N GLY A 8 11.68 2.67 9.48
CA GLY A 8 12.64 1.59 9.41
C GLY A 8 13.05 1.10 8.02
N SER A 9 13.44 -0.11 7.92
CA SER A 9 13.94 -0.73 6.70
C SER A 9 12.94 -0.80 5.53
N TYR A 10 11.67 -0.48 5.75
CA TYR A 10 10.63 -0.63 4.71
C TYR A 10 10.63 0.50 3.67
N SER A 11 10.88 1.72 4.09
CA SER A 11 10.81 2.89 3.20
C SER A 11 12.07 3.10 2.35
N ARG A 12 13.19 2.55 2.77
CA ARG A 12 14.46 2.69 2.07
C ARG A 12 14.70 1.64 1.02
N LYS A 13 13.93 0.56 1.05
CA LYS A 13 13.98 -0.45 0.01
C LYS A 13 12.97 -0.09 -1.06
N LEU A 14 13.42 0.68 -2.02
CA LEU A 14 12.76 0.70 -3.30
C LEU A 14 12.67 -0.75 -3.76
N ILE A 15 11.48 -1.30 -3.66
CA ILE A 15 11.27 -2.66 -4.14
C ILE A 15 11.21 -2.56 -5.65
N ARG A 16 12.34 -2.87 -6.27
CA ARG A 16 12.44 -2.93 -7.72
C ARG A 16 12.07 -4.31 -8.18
N PHE A 17 11.13 -4.40 -9.07
CA PHE A 17 10.84 -5.65 -9.72
C PHE A 17 10.82 -5.44 -11.23
N CYS A 18 11.25 -6.47 -11.97
CA CYS A 18 11.21 -6.44 -13.42
C CYS A 18 9.86 -6.94 -13.91
N ARG A 19 9.18 -6.12 -14.69
CA ARG A 19 7.94 -6.51 -15.34
C ARG A 19 8.12 -6.27 -16.84
N GLY A 20 8.23 -7.33 -17.62
CA GLY A 20 8.53 -7.22 -19.03
C GLY A 20 9.94 -6.67 -19.26
N ASN A 21 10.06 -5.59 -20.02
CA ASN A 21 11.35 -5.02 -20.41
C ASN A 21 11.83 -3.86 -19.52
N GLY A 22 11.22 -3.64 -18.36
CA GLY A 22 11.56 -2.50 -17.52
C GLY A 22 11.59 -2.79 -16.04
N VAL A 23 12.31 -1.96 -15.30
CA VAL A 23 12.30 -1.95 -13.84
C VAL A 23 11.23 -0.97 -13.41
N MET A 24 10.20 -1.45 -12.69
CA MET A 24 9.16 -0.58 -12.15
C MET A 24 9.46 -0.29 -10.68
N GLU A 25 9.38 0.99 -10.32
CA GLU A 25 9.52 1.42 -8.95
C GLU A 25 8.16 1.40 -8.26
N LYS A 26 8.12 0.83 -7.07
CA LYS A 26 6.94 0.85 -6.22
C LYS A 26 7.16 1.81 -5.06
N LYS A 27 6.11 2.55 -4.71
CA LYS A 27 6.13 3.41 -3.52
C LYS A 27 5.32 2.72 -2.43
N VAL A 28 5.95 2.39 -1.33
CA VAL A 28 5.27 1.77 -0.19
C VAL A 28 4.29 2.77 0.42
N LEU A 29 3.04 2.36 0.56
CA LEU A 29 1.99 3.15 1.21
C LEU A 29 1.94 2.86 2.70
N ALA A 30 1.85 1.60 3.05
CA ALA A 30 1.69 1.17 4.44
C ALA A 30 2.12 -0.29 4.59
N GLY A 31 2.35 -0.71 5.81
CA GLY A 31 2.68 -2.08 6.08
C GLY A 31 2.57 -2.44 7.55
N ALA A 32 2.46 -3.73 7.82
CA ALA A 32 2.42 -4.25 9.19
C ALA A 32 3.24 -5.53 9.28
N SER A 33 3.94 -5.70 10.39
CA SER A 33 4.72 -6.90 10.69
C SER A 33 4.17 -7.57 11.93
N ARG A 34 3.75 -8.82 11.80
CA ARG A 34 3.30 -9.62 12.92
C ARG A 34 4.46 -9.90 13.88
N GLU A 35 5.62 -10.25 13.37
CA GLU A 35 6.79 -10.58 14.16
C GLU A 35 7.21 -9.41 15.05
N LYS A 36 7.30 -8.22 14.47
CA LYS A 36 7.74 -7.02 15.19
C LYS A 36 6.60 -6.28 15.88
N GLN A 37 5.36 -6.66 15.63
CA GLN A 37 4.16 -5.99 16.15
C GLN A 37 4.18 -4.49 15.86
N LYS A 38 4.51 -4.14 14.62
CA LYS A 38 4.61 -2.76 14.16
C LYS A 38 3.79 -2.52 12.92
N TYR A 39 3.19 -1.34 12.87
CA TYR A 39 2.52 -0.80 11.71
C TYR A 39 3.18 0.52 11.33
N PHE A 40 3.32 0.77 10.02
CA PHE A 40 3.76 2.08 9.56
C PHE A 40 2.92 2.57 8.39
N PHE A 41 2.82 3.87 8.27
CA PHE A 41 2.16 4.55 7.16
C PHE A 41 3.13 5.59 6.61
N GLU A 42 3.30 5.60 5.30
CA GLU A 42 4.24 6.51 4.63
C GLU A 42 3.79 7.96 4.73
N PRO A 43 4.57 8.85 5.38
CA PRO A 43 4.20 10.25 5.53
C PRO A 43 3.95 11.01 4.21
N ALA A 44 4.55 10.57 3.10
CA ALA A 44 4.30 11.19 1.80
C ALA A 44 2.83 11.11 1.39
N PHE A 45 2.06 10.18 1.94
CA PHE A 45 0.65 9.98 1.65
C PHE A 45 -0.27 10.49 2.76
N ASN A 46 0.23 11.39 3.58
CA ASN A 46 -0.48 11.88 4.77
C ASN A 46 -1.80 12.62 4.46
N GLU A 47 -1.94 13.11 3.24
CA GLU A 47 -3.15 13.82 2.81
C GLU A 47 -4.33 12.90 2.50
N ILE A 48 -4.10 11.59 2.45
CA ILE A 48 -5.19 10.62 2.34
C ILE A 48 -6.14 10.81 3.53
N PRO A 49 -7.46 10.83 3.30
CA PRO A 49 -8.43 11.02 4.39
C PRO A 49 -8.24 10.03 5.54
N GLN A 50 -8.46 10.49 6.75
CA GLN A 50 -8.23 9.68 7.95
C GLN A 50 -9.03 8.37 7.96
N ALA A 51 -10.28 8.41 7.51
CA ALA A 51 -11.12 7.21 7.42
C ALA A 51 -10.49 6.14 6.53
N VAL A 52 -9.88 6.57 5.42
CA VAL A 52 -9.18 5.67 4.49
C VAL A 52 -7.89 5.15 5.12
N LYS A 53 -7.15 6.00 5.82
CA LYS A 53 -5.95 5.59 6.55
C LYS A 53 -6.27 4.52 7.60
N ASP A 54 -7.37 4.69 8.31
CA ASP A 54 -7.82 3.72 9.32
C ASP A 54 -8.17 2.38 8.69
N GLU A 55 -8.82 2.40 7.55
CA GLU A 55 -9.14 1.18 6.81
C GLU A 55 -7.88 0.47 6.31
N ILE A 56 -6.92 1.24 5.79
CA ILE A 56 -5.61 0.71 5.36
C ILE A 56 -4.90 0.04 6.55
N ARG A 57 -4.88 0.70 7.69
CA ARG A 57 -4.28 0.15 8.91
C ARG A 57 -4.92 -1.17 9.30
N ASN A 58 -6.24 -1.23 9.30
CA ASN A 58 -6.97 -2.44 9.65
C ASN A 58 -6.65 -3.59 8.69
N ILE A 59 -6.59 -3.32 7.40
CA ILE A 59 -6.24 -4.31 6.38
C ILE A 59 -4.82 -4.85 6.62
N CYS A 60 -3.85 -3.97 6.78
CA CYS A 60 -2.45 -4.36 6.96
C CYS A 60 -2.27 -5.23 8.21
N ILE A 61 -2.84 -4.83 9.33
CA ILE A 61 -2.73 -5.57 10.58
C ILE A 61 -3.45 -6.91 10.48
N LEU A 62 -4.66 -6.92 9.95
CA LEU A 62 -5.44 -8.15 9.80
C LEU A 62 -4.71 -9.16 8.92
N MET A 63 -4.19 -8.73 7.78
CA MET A 63 -3.48 -9.61 6.87
C MET A 63 -2.17 -10.11 7.47
N ALA A 64 -1.43 -9.25 8.15
CA ALA A 64 -0.20 -9.65 8.83
C ALA A 64 -0.47 -10.71 9.90
N GLU A 65 -1.55 -10.55 10.67
CA GLU A 65 -1.94 -11.52 11.69
C GLU A 65 -2.42 -12.83 11.10
N ARG A 66 -3.27 -12.78 10.08
CA ARG A 66 -3.79 -13.99 9.45
C ARG A 66 -2.71 -14.81 8.77
N LEU A 67 -1.80 -14.14 8.07
CA LEU A 67 -0.78 -14.82 7.28
C LEU A 67 0.52 -15.07 8.07
N GLY A 68 0.66 -14.46 9.23
CA GLY A 68 1.88 -14.60 10.03
C GLY A 68 3.11 -14.05 9.33
N CYS A 69 3.00 -12.88 8.72
CA CYS A 69 4.05 -12.31 7.87
C CYS A 69 4.16 -10.80 8.05
N THR A 70 5.01 -10.18 7.24
CA THR A 70 4.97 -8.75 7.01
C THR A 70 4.14 -8.52 5.76
N PHE A 71 3.10 -7.72 5.88
CA PHE A 71 2.20 -7.38 4.78
C PHE A 71 2.40 -5.93 4.37
N LEU A 72 2.61 -5.71 3.06
CA LEU A 72 2.86 -4.38 2.51
C LEU A 72 1.82 -4.02 1.45
N MET A 73 1.40 -2.76 1.48
CA MET A 73 0.60 -2.14 0.42
C MET A 73 1.46 -1.09 -0.26
N SER A 74 1.58 -1.17 -1.57
CA SER A 74 2.43 -0.27 -2.36
C SER A 74 1.69 0.22 -3.59
N PHE A 75 2.08 1.40 -4.08
CA PHE A 75 1.60 1.92 -5.36
C PHE A 75 2.63 1.67 -6.46
N GLU A 76 2.17 1.23 -7.62
CA GLU A 76 2.95 1.28 -8.84
C GLU A 76 2.91 2.70 -9.40
N GLU A 77 3.76 3.01 -10.37
CA GLU A 77 3.79 4.33 -11.02
C GLU A 77 2.45 4.75 -11.60
N THR A 78 1.65 3.79 -12.01
CA THR A 78 0.30 4.02 -12.56
C THR A 78 -0.74 4.34 -11.48
N GLY A 79 -0.39 4.16 -10.22
CA GLY A 79 -1.32 4.28 -9.10
C GLY A 79 -2.02 2.96 -8.75
N ASP A 80 -1.72 1.90 -9.46
CA ASP A 80 -2.26 0.58 -9.13
C ASP A 80 -1.69 0.10 -7.80
N LEU A 81 -2.56 -0.43 -6.96
CA LEU A 81 -2.18 -0.91 -5.64
C LEU A 81 -1.69 -2.36 -5.73
N VAL A 82 -0.56 -2.60 -5.10
CA VAL A 82 0.06 -3.94 -5.05
C VAL A 82 0.14 -4.38 -3.60
N PHE A 83 -0.22 -5.63 -3.34
CA PHE A 83 -0.08 -6.26 -2.04
C PHE A 83 1.10 -7.21 -2.07
N GLU A 84 1.98 -7.08 -1.09
CA GLU A 84 3.18 -7.91 -0.99
C GLU A 84 3.28 -8.58 0.37
N ILE A 85 3.85 -9.76 0.36
CA ILE A 85 4.09 -10.55 1.56
C ILE A 85 5.58 -10.77 1.70
N ILE A 86 6.11 -10.44 2.87
CA ILE A 86 7.50 -10.76 3.22
C ILE A 86 7.43 -11.80 4.31
N LYS A 87 7.92 -12.99 4.00
CA LYS A 87 7.99 -14.10 4.96
C LYS A 87 9.08 -13.85 5.98
N ASN A 88 8.88 -14.35 7.18
CA ASN A 88 9.92 -14.34 8.18
C ASN A 88 11.04 -15.29 7.76
N GLU A 89 12.28 -14.90 8.05
CA GLU A 89 13.44 -15.72 7.77
C GLU A 89 13.34 -17.06 8.50
N GLY A 90 13.48 -18.15 7.76
CA GLY A 90 13.40 -19.49 8.34
C GLY A 90 11.99 -20.06 8.47
N ASP A 91 10.98 -19.36 7.99
CA ASP A 91 9.59 -19.84 8.05
C ASP A 91 9.31 -20.76 6.86
N PHE A 92 9.62 -22.03 7.01
CA PHE A 92 9.42 -23.04 5.97
C PHE A 92 7.99 -23.55 5.88
N ASP A 93 7.18 -23.30 6.90
CA ASP A 93 5.80 -23.77 6.96
C ASP A 93 4.79 -22.75 6.46
N PHE A 94 5.27 -21.68 5.85
CA PHE A 94 4.39 -20.63 5.35
C PHE A 94 3.52 -21.14 4.21
N ASP A 95 2.21 -20.89 4.33
CA ASP A 95 1.22 -21.31 3.34
C ASP A 95 1.10 -20.31 2.19
N ASP A 96 1.93 -20.50 1.17
CA ASP A 96 1.93 -19.63 -0.01
C ASP A 96 0.59 -19.64 -0.76
N ILE A 97 -0.03 -20.80 -0.86
CA ILE A 97 -1.31 -20.97 -1.58
C ILE A 97 -2.42 -20.25 -0.82
N GLY A 98 -2.49 -20.47 0.49
CA GLY A 98 -3.46 -19.79 1.34
C GLY A 98 -3.29 -18.27 1.33
N ALA A 99 -2.04 -17.80 1.31
CA ALA A 99 -1.74 -16.38 1.23
C ALA A 99 -2.24 -15.76 -0.08
N GLU A 100 -2.02 -16.42 -1.21
CA GLU A 100 -2.52 -15.95 -2.50
C GLU A 100 -4.04 -15.88 -2.54
N LEU A 101 -4.71 -16.86 -1.96
CA LEU A 101 -6.17 -16.90 -1.88
C LEU A 101 -6.71 -15.76 -1.01
N GLU A 102 -6.05 -15.47 0.12
CA GLU A 102 -6.43 -14.37 1.00
C GLU A 102 -6.25 -13.01 0.31
N ILE A 103 -5.17 -12.82 -0.43
CA ILE A 103 -4.93 -11.60 -1.19
C ILE A 103 -5.99 -11.43 -2.28
N LYS A 104 -6.33 -12.50 -2.99
CA LYS A 104 -7.35 -12.47 -4.02
C LYS A 104 -8.71 -12.10 -3.45
N SER A 105 -9.05 -12.66 -2.31
CA SER A 105 -10.27 -12.34 -1.58
C SER A 105 -10.28 -10.87 -1.15
N LEU A 106 -9.16 -10.39 -0.62
CA LEU A 106 -9.00 -8.99 -0.21
C LEU A 106 -9.23 -8.04 -1.39
N LYS A 107 -8.65 -8.33 -2.53
CA LYS A 107 -8.82 -7.49 -3.74
C LYS A 107 -10.29 -7.42 -4.17
N SER A 108 -11.01 -8.51 -4.04
CA SER A 108 -12.43 -8.57 -4.36
C SER A 108 -13.28 -7.79 -3.35
N GLU A 109 -13.01 -7.97 -2.05
CA GLU A 109 -13.76 -7.31 -0.97
C GLU A 109 -13.51 -5.80 -0.92
N LYS A 110 -12.28 -5.37 -1.21
CA LYS A 110 -11.84 -3.98 -1.10
C LYS A 110 -11.71 -3.26 -2.44
N LYS A 111 -12.46 -3.71 -3.42
CA LYS A 111 -12.44 -3.17 -4.79
C LYS A 111 -12.66 -1.66 -4.82
N GLU A 112 -13.61 -1.16 -4.05
CA GLU A 112 -13.93 0.28 -4.01
C GLU A 112 -12.81 1.09 -3.36
N LEU A 113 -12.20 0.56 -2.30
CA LEU A 113 -11.06 1.21 -1.67
C LEU A 113 -9.87 1.28 -2.63
N ILE A 114 -9.59 0.19 -3.34
CA ILE A 114 -8.50 0.12 -4.31
C ILE A 114 -8.69 1.15 -5.41
N LYS A 115 -9.91 1.28 -5.94
CA LYS A 115 -10.26 2.30 -6.93
C LYS A 115 -10.08 3.71 -6.39
N ALA A 116 -10.54 3.95 -5.18
CA ALA A 116 -10.42 5.26 -4.54
C ALA A 116 -8.96 5.65 -4.33
N LEU A 117 -8.13 4.72 -3.91
CA LEU A 117 -6.70 4.96 -3.72
C LEU A 117 -5.98 5.23 -5.04
N LYS A 118 -6.33 4.49 -6.10
CA LYS A 118 -5.78 4.73 -7.43
C LYS A 118 -6.13 6.14 -7.92
N LEU A 119 -7.38 6.52 -7.77
CA LEU A 119 -7.85 7.86 -8.16
C LEU A 119 -7.12 8.94 -7.36
N TRP A 120 -7.01 8.76 -6.06
CA TRP A 120 -6.27 9.70 -5.20
C TRP A 120 -4.82 9.85 -5.68
N TYR A 121 -4.16 8.74 -5.98
CA TYR A 121 -2.76 8.75 -6.45
C TYR A 121 -2.63 9.50 -7.77
N VAL A 122 -3.49 9.20 -8.73
CA VAL A 122 -3.45 9.85 -10.05
C VAL A 122 -3.65 11.36 -9.91
N ILE A 123 -4.59 11.79 -9.08
CA ILE A 123 -4.90 13.22 -8.90
C ILE A 123 -3.78 13.96 -8.16
N ASN A 124 -3.19 13.34 -7.15
CA ASN A 124 -2.28 14.02 -6.23
C ASN A 124 -0.79 13.76 -6.48
N MET A 125 -0.47 12.66 -7.16
CA MET A 125 0.91 12.20 -7.29
C MET A 125 1.42 12.16 -8.73
N THR A 126 0.57 12.43 -9.72
CA THR A 126 0.98 12.51 -11.12
C THR A 126 0.92 13.97 -11.60
N ASP A 127 1.81 14.34 -12.50
CA ASP A 127 1.85 15.70 -13.05
C ASP A 127 0.56 16.05 -13.78
N GLU A 128 0.01 15.13 -14.53
CA GLU A 128 -1.24 15.33 -15.26
C GLU A 128 -2.42 15.56 -14.31
N GLY A 129 -2.51 14.75 -13.27
CA GLY A 129 -3.57 14.86 -12.27
C GLY A 129 -3.48 16.17 -11.50
N ILE A 130 -2.27 16.59 -11.13
CA ILE A 130 -2.03 17.86 -10.45
C ILE A 130 -2.48 19.05 -11.33
N LYS A 131 -2.15 19.02 -12.60
CA LYS A 131 -2.57 20.07 -13.55
C LYS A 131 -4.08 20.18 -13.65
N ILE A 132 -4.77 19.04 -13.79
CA ILE A 132 -6.22 19.00 -13.89
C ILE A 132 -6.85 19.57 -12.61
N ARG A 133 -6.33 19.17 -11.46
CA ARG A 133 -6.80 19.67 -10.17
C ARG A 133 -6.64 21.18 -10.06
N GLU A 134 -5.49 21.72 -10.46
CA GLU A 134 -5.21 23.16 -10.43
C GLU A 134 -6.13 23.92 -11.35
N GLU A 135 -6.40 23.43 -12.54
CA GLU A 135 -7.34 24.04 -13.49
C GLU A 135 -8.76 24.09 -12.94
N LEU A 136 -9.23 22.99 -12.33
CA LEU A 136 -10.55 22.91 -11.72
C LEU A 136 -10.68 23.90 -10.55
N LEU A 137 -9.64 24.03 -9.74
CA LEU A 137 -9.63 25.01 -8.64
C LEU A 137 -9.64 26.44 -9.13
N ARG A 138 -8.96 26.73 -10.25
CA ARG A 138 -8.97 28.07 -10.87
C ARG A 138 -10.36 28.43 -11.38
N GLU A 139 -11.03 27.52 -12.05
CA GLU A 139 -12.41 27.73 -12.53
C GLU A 139 -13.37 28.00 -11.38
N LYS A 140 -13.17 27.36 -10.26
CA LYS A 140 -14.03 27.51 -9.08
C LYS A 140 -13.83 28.86 -8.39
N ASN A 141 -12.68 29.50 -8.56
CA ASN A 141 -12.33 30.78 -7.96
C ASN A 141 -12.64 31.98 -8.86
N ASN A 142 -13.12 31.75 -10.05
CA ASN A 142 -13.57 32.81 -10.95
C ASN A 142 -15.08 33.01 -10.83
#